data_3259d29903d555cfbeb2ae2a2d3616a0
#
_entry.id   3259d29903d555cfbeb2ae2a2d3616a0
#
_cell.length_a   1.000
_cell.length_b   1.000
_cell.length_c   1.000
_cell.angle_alpha   90.00
_cell.angle_beta   90.00
_cell.angle_gamma   90.00
#
_symmetry.space_group_name_H-M   'P 1'
#
loop_
_entity.id
_entity.type
_entity.pdbx_description
1 polymer ?
#
loop_
_entity_poly.entity_id
_entity_poly.type
_entity_poly.pdbx_seq_one_letter_code
_entity_poly.pdbx_strand_id
1 'polypeptide(L)'
;MTVLYKGTLKQNNNPFHVTLLSLEHIEQILSLQNIVVEALEDKSRLQPLSQEEFQYILEGNGMMIGAFIENELIAFRALLVPPIDDEHLGLDIGLPESELHRVIYQEISNVHPNCRGNGMQKILANVIMDELQKEDSKYDYVCCTVAPFNIPSLKDKFAQGMEIAALKEKYGGSLRYVFVKKLRGDKENDWTDVQSILMNDASGQQALLSEGYRGYEM
;
A
#
# COMPACT_ATOMS: atom_id res chain seq x y z
N MET A 1 -4.99 -19.51 15.42
CA MET A 1 -4.38 -18.42 14.60
C MET A 1 -3.06 -17.98 15.22
N THR A 2 -2.02 -17.81 14.42
CA THR A 2 -0.72 -17.31 14.90
C THR A 2 -0.80 -15.78 15.02
N VAL A 3 -0.48 -15.25 16.22
CA VAL A 3 -0.44 -13.80 16.45
C VAL A 3 0.90 -13.27 15.96
N LEU A 4 0.86 -12.32 15.03
CA LEU A 4 2.05 -11.70 14.42
C LEU A 4 2.57 -10.52 15.25
N TYR A 5 1.64 -9.78 15.88
CA TYR A 5 1.96 -8.60 16.68
C TYR A 5 0.92 -8.40 17.79
N LYS A 6 1.35 -7.84 18.92
CA LYS A 6 0.46 -7.37 20.00
C LYS A 6 0.81 -5.93 20.36
N GLY A 7 -0.20 -5.11 20.62
CA GLY A 7 -0.03 -3.73 21.02
C GLY A 7 -1.23 -3.19 21.79
N THR A 8 -1.19 -1.90 22.09
CA THR A 8 -2.28 -1.16 22.71
C THR A 8 -2.57 0.11 21.92
N LEU A 9 -3.83 0.49 21.81
CA LEU A 9 -4.21 1.77 21.22
C LEU A 9 -3.75 2.92 22.14
N LYS A 10 -3.16 3.95 21.55
CA LYS A 10 -2.60 5.10 22.29
C LYS A 10 -3.67 5.93 23.00
N GLN A 11 -4.89 5.96 22.45
CA GLN A 11 -5.96 6.83 22.93
C GLN A 11 -6.68 6.30 24.17
N ASN A 12 -6.82 4.97 24.30
CA ASN A 12 -7.63 4.36 25.35
C ASN A 12 -6.99 3.13 26.00
N ASN A 13 -5.75 2.80 25.61
CA ASN A 13 -5.00 1.62 26.08
C ASN A 13 -5.68 0.26 25.80
N ASN A 14 -6.64 0.21 24.89
CA ASN A 14 -7.26 -1.07 24.51
C ASN A 14 -6.22 -1.97 23.85
N PRO A 15 -6.06 -3.22 24.32
CA PRO A 15 -5.15 -4.17 23.70
C PRO A 15 -5.69 -4.60 22.35
N PHE A 16 -4.80 -4.78 21.39
CA PHE A 16 -5.11 -5.37 20.08
C PHE A 16 -4.05 -6.39 19.69
N HIS A 17 -4.40 -7.26 18.78
CA HIS A 17 -3.45 -8.20 18.18
C HIS A 17 -3.60 -8.17 16.64
N VAL A 18 -2.53 -8.58 15.96
CA VAL A 18 -2.50 -8.68 14.49
C VAL A 18 -2.28 -10.13 14.11
N THR A 19 -3.01 -10.62 13.12
CA THR A 19 -2.93 -11.99 12.58
C THR A 19 -3.12 -12.00 11.07
N LEU A 20 -2.75 -13.09 10.41
CA LEU A 20 -3.12 -13.33 9.02
C LEU A 20 -4.64 -13.45 8.91
N LEU A 21 -5.18 -12.90 7.82
CA LEU A 21 -6.58 -13.05 7.44
C LEU A 21 -6.74 -14.23 6.46
N SER A 22 -7.92 -14.83 6.48
CA SER A 22 -8.35 -15.92 5.60
C SER A 22 -9.75 -15.63 5.07
N LEU A 23 -10.29 -16.49 4.22
CA LEU A 23 -11.66 -16.40 3.70
C LEU A 23 -12.73 -16.31 4.80
N GLU A 24 -12.47 -16.89 5.99
CA GLU A 24 -13.39 -16.79 7.14
C GLU A 24 -13.63 -15.35 7.62
N HIS A 25 -12.73 -14.41 7.27
CA HIS A 25 -12.81 -13.03 7.69
C HIS A 25 -13.48 -12.10 6.64
N ILE A 26 -13.92 -12.66 5.49
CA ILE A 26 -14.38 -11.86 4.35
C ILE A 26 -15.52 -10.88 4.71
N GLU A 27 -16.47 -11.32 5.53
CA GLU A 27 -17.58 -10.46 5.95
C GLU A 27 -17.11 -9.28 6.82
N GLN A 28 -16.15 -9.51 7.72
CA GLN A 28 -15.57 -8.44 8.54
C GLN A 28 -14.73 -7.47 7.70
N ILE A 29 -14.00 -7.96 6.70
CA ILE A 29 -13.20 -7.15 5.77
C ILE A 29 -14.13 -6.20 5.00
N LEU A 30 -15.19 -6.73 4.39
CA LEU A 30 -16.17 -5.96 3.64
C LEU A 30 -16.90 -4.95 4.52
N SER A 31 -17.32 -5.36 5.71
CA SER A 31 -17.97 -4.48 6.69
C SER A 31 -17.05 -3.31 7.08
N LEU A 32 -15.80 -3.59 7.41
CA LEU A 32 -14.84 -2.54 7.77
C LEU A 32 -14.54 -1.61 6.59
N GLN A 33 -14.39 -2.15 5.37
CA GLN A 33 -14.21 -1.31 4.18
C GLN A 33 -15.39 -0.36 3.99
N ASN A 34 -16.62 -0.84 4.11
CA ASN A 34 -17.82 -0.01 3.96
C ASN A 34 -17.84 1.11 5.01
N ILE A 35 -17.56 0.81 6.28
CA ILE A 35 -17.46 1.82 7.34
C ILE A 35 -16.42 2.89 7.00
N VAL A 36 -15.28 2.48 6.46
CA VAL A 36 -14.20 3.41 6.07
C VAL A 36 -14.62 4.28 4.89
N VAL A 37 -15.26 3.71 3.86
CA VAL A 37 -15.74 4.43 2.68
C VAL A 37 -16.82 5.44 3.05
N GLU A 38 -17.75 5.05 3.91
CA GLU A 38 -18.82 5.97 4.39
C GLU A 38 -18.26 7.15 5.20
N ALA A 39 -17.19 6.93 5.93
CA ALA A 39 -16.53 7.96 6.73
C ALA A 39 -15.57 8.88 5.94
N LEU A 40 -15.46 8.70 4.61
CA LEU A 40 -14.66 9.59 3.75
C LEU A 40 -15.51 10.77 3.26
N GLU A 41 -15.01 11.99 3.45
CA GLU A 41 -15.59 13.20 2.86
C GLU A 41 -15.46 13.20 1.34
N ASP A 42 -14.36 12.68 0.83
CA ASP A 42 -14.04 12.55 -0.59
C ASP A 42 -13.80 11.06 -0.93
N LYS A 43 -14.80 10.45 -1.54
CA LYS A 43 -14.78 9.02 -1.90
C LYS A 43 -13.76 8.68 -2.99
N SER A 44 -13.28 9.66 -3.78
CA SER A 44 -12.25 9.43 -4.79
C SER A 44 -10.87 9.09 -4.22
N ARG A 45 -10.66 9.29 -2.92
CA ARG A 45 -9.40 9.00 -2.23
C ARG A 45 -9.14 7.52 -1.98
N LEU A 46 -10.17 6.69 -2.02
CA LEU A 46 -10.08 5.25 -1.84
C LEU A 46 -10.81 4.56 -2.99
N GLN A 47 -10.12 3.67 -3.67
CA GLN A 47 -10.75 2.71 -4.57
C GLN A 47 -11.07 1.45 -3.74
N PRO A 48 -12.35 1.19 -3.42
CA PRO A 48 -12.71 0.00 -2.68
C PRO A 48 -12.54 -1.24 -3.56
N LEU A 49 -12.17 -2.36 -2.93
CA LEU A 49 -12.12 -3.65 -3.60
C LEU A 49 -13.49 -4.35 -3.52
N SER A 50 -13.81 -5.11 -4.55
CA SER A 50 -14.96 -6.01 -4.56
C SER A 50 -14.71 -7.24 -3.66
N GLN A 51 -15.76 -8.01 -3.41
CA GLN A 51 -15.63 -9.26 -2.66
C GLN A 51 -14.73 -10.26 -3.42
N GLU A 52 -14.86 -10.33 -4.72
CA GLU A 52 -14.08 -11.21 -5.59
C GLU A 52 -12.59 -10.87 -5.55
N GLU A 53 -12.23 -9.59 -5.52
CA GLU A 53 -10.85 -9.13 -5.41
C GLU A 53 -10.26 -9.51 -4.04
N PHE A 54 -11.00 -9.35 -2.94
CA PHE A 54 -10.55 -9.82 -1.63
C PHE A 54 -10.39 -11.34 -1.60
N GLN A 55 -11.34 -12.10 -2.16
CA GLN A 55 -11.25 -13.55 -2.27
C GLN A 55 -10.01 -13.97 -3.05
N TYR A 56 -9.75 -13.34 -4.21
CA TYR A 56 -8.57 -13.59 -5.02
C TYR A 56 -7.28 -13.44 -4.21
N ILE A 57 -7.14 -12.38 -3.40
CA ILE A 57 -5.98 -12.17 -2.55
C ILE A 57 -5.88 -13.29 -1.49
N LEU A 58 -7.00 -13.61 -0.82
CA LEU A 58 -7.05 -14.58 0.27
C LEU A 58 -6.87 -16.04 -0.18
N GLU A 59 -7.08 -16.34 -1.45
CA GLU A 59 -6.87 -17.64 -2.09
C GLU A 59 -5.41 -17.90 -2.51
N GLY A 60 -4.48 -17.06 -2.07
CA GLY A 60 -3.03 -17.24 -2.27
C GLY A 60 -2.42 -16.35 -3.35
N ASN A 61 -3.20 -15.42 -3.89
CA ASN A 61 -2.67 -14.39 -4.81
C ASN A 61 -2.27 -13.10 -4.06
N GLY A 62 -1.84 -13.24 -2.82
CA GLY A 62 -1.39 -12.16 -1.98
C GLY A 62 -1.31 -12.53 -0.51
N MET A 63 -1.31 -11.52 0.33
CA MET A 63 -1.28 -11.66 1.77
C MET A 63 -2.14 -10.59 2.41
N MET A 64 -2.96 -10.94 3.38
CA MET A 64 -3.71 -9.98 4.17
C MET A 64 -3.47 -10.19 5.67
N ILE A 65 -3.31 -9.09 6.40
CA ILE A 65 -3.26 -9.09 7.86
C ILE A 65 -4.35 -8.18 8.41
N GLY A 66 -4.86 -8.53 9.59
CA GLY A 66 -5.87 -7.76 10.30
C GLY A 66 -5.51 -7.52 11.75
N ALA A 67 -5.82 -6.34 12.26
CA ALA A 67 -5.74 -6.00 13.67
C ALA A 67 -7.12 -6.16 14.32
N PHE A 68 -7.15 -6.83 15.46
CA PHE A 68 -8.37 -7.14 16.19
C PHE A 68 -8.31 -6.60 17.61
N ILE A 69 -9.42 -6.02 18.07
CA ILE A 69 -9.74 -5.86 19.49
C ILE A 69 -10.74 -6.94 19.82
N GLU A 70 -10.39 -7.84 20.75
CA GLU A 70 -11.16 -9.07 20.99
C GLU A 70 -11.37 -9.84 19.67
N ASN A 71 -12.60 -9.87 19.15
CA ASN A 71 -12.96 -10.52 17.89
C ASN A 71 -13.39 -9.54 16.79
N GLU A 72 -13.28 -8.24 17.01
CA GLU A 72 -13.66 -7.20 16.07
C GLU A 72 -12.46 -6.76 15.23
N LEU A 73 -12.57 -6.82 13.90
CA LEU A 73 -11.57 -6.34 12.96
C LEU A 73 -11.58 -4.81 12.91
N ILE A 74 -10.52 -4.17 13.39
CA ILE A 74 -10.42 -2.70 13.47
C ILE A 74 -9.50 -2.09 12.40
N ALA A 75 -8.66 -2.89 11.78
CA ALA A 75 -7.84 -2.45 10.66
C ALA A 75 -7.34 -3.66 9.87
N PHE A 76 -7.10 -3.48 8.58
CA PHE A 76 -6.44 -4.48 7.75
C PHE A 76 -5.51 -3.84 6.72
N ARG A 77 -4.60 -4.65 6.20
CA ARG A 77 -3.72 -4.31 5.09
C ARG A 77 -3.53 -5.51 4.19
N ALA A 78 -3.50 -5.27 2.86
CA ALA A 78 -3.32 -6.30 1.86
C ALA A 78 -2.10 -6.04 0.96
N LEU A 79 -1.43 -7.11 0.62
CA LEU A 79 -0.53 -7.22 -0.51
C LEU A 79 -1.22 -8.06 -1.59
N LEU A 80 -1.04 -7.68 -2.86
CA LEU A 80 -1.60 -8.37 -4.02
C LEU A 80 -0.46 -8.83 -4.94
N VAL A 81 -0.50 -10.08 -5.37
CA VAL A 81 0.26 -10.54 -6.53
C VAL A 81 -0.53 -10.13 -7.77
N PRO A 82 -0.10 -9.09 -8.51
CA PRO A 82 -0.88 -8.57 -9.61
C PRO A 82 -0.92 -9.54 -10.79
N PRO A 83 -1.99 -9.54 -11.59
CA PRO A 83 -1.97 -10.17 -12.91
C PRO A 83 -0.92 -9.47 -13.77
N ILE A 84 -0.34 -10.22 -14.72
CA ILE A 84 0.59 -9.66 -15.71
C ILE A 84 -0.25 -9.22 -16.92
N ASP A 85 -0.47 -7.90 -17.00
CA ASP A 85 -1.22 -7.25 -18.06
C ASP A 85 -0.61 -5.88 -18.41
N ASP A 86 -1.21 -5.18 -19.38
CA ASP A 86 -0.72 -3.87 -19.86
C ASP A 86 -0.81 -2.75 -18.80
N GLU A 87 -1.60 -2.92 -17.75
CA GLU A 87 -1.74 -1.98 -16.65
C GLU A 87 -0.76 -2.24 -15.47
N HIS A 88 0.11 -3.26 -15.63
CA HIS A 88 1.02 -3.68 -14.57
C HIS A 88 1.99 -2.57 -14.16
N LEU A 89 2.02 -2.24 -12.85
CA LEU A 89 2.85 -1.12 -12.32
C LEU A 89 4.36 -1.33 -12.54
N GLY A 90 4.82 -2.56 -12.73
CA GLY A 90 6.20 -2.86 -13.09
C GLY A 90 6.60 -2.22 -14.42
N LEU A 91 5.68 -2.14 -15.40
CA LEU A 91 5.90 -1.45 -16.68
C LEU A 91 6.06 0.05 -16.47
N ASP A 92 5.30 0.63 -15.54
CA ASP A 92 5.36 2.07 -15.23
C ASP A 92 6.69 2.48 -14.59
N ILE A 93 7.39 1.56 -13.93
CA ILE A 93 8.71 1.80 -13.33
C ILE A 93 9.86 1.33 -14.22
N GLY A 94 9.57 0.89 -15.45
CA GLY A 94 10.56 0.53 -16.46
C GLY A 94 11.09 -0.90 -16.40
N LEU A 95 10.40 -1.82 -15.71
CA LEU A 95 10.80 -3.23 -15.69
C LEU A 95 10.45 -3.91 -17.03
N PRO A 96 11.31 -4.82 -17.51
CA PRO A 96 10.98 -5.67 -18.63
C PRO A 96 9.91 -6.71 -18.23
N GLU A 97 9.12 -7.20 -19.18
CA GLU A 97 8.05 -8.19 -18.95
C GLU A 97 8.54 -9.42 -18.17
N SER A 98 9.79 -9.86 -18.42
CA SER A 98 10.40 -10.99 -17.73
C SER A 98 10.57 -10.81 -16.22
N GLU A 99 10.52 -9.58 -15.72
CA GLU A 99 10.67 -9.27 -14.29
C GLU A 99 9.35 -8.92 -13.60
N LEU A 100 8.24 -8.79 -14.31
CA LEU A 100 6.96 -8.40 -13.72
C LEU A 100 6.49 -9.35 -12.62
N HIS A 101 6.78 -10.64 -12.73
CA HIS A 101 6.46 -11.65 -11.71
C HIS A 101 7.20 -11.45 -10.37
N ARG A 102 8.17 -10.53 -10.34
CA ARG A 102 8.94 -10.17 -9.14
C ARG A 102 8.37 -8.96 -8.39
N VAL A 103 7.21 -8.48 -8.83
CA VAL A 103 6.54 -7.31 -8.24
C VAL A 103 5.34 -7.77 -7.41
N ILE A 104 5.19 -7.18 -6.22
CA ILE A 104 4.01 -7.31 -5.37
C ILE A 104 3.44 -5.92 -5.10
N TYR A 105 2.12 -5.79 -4.99
CA TYR A 105 1.49 -4.50 -4.72
C TYR A 105 1.10 -4.34 -3.26
N GLN A 106 1.29 -3.15 -2.72
CA GLN A 106 0.55 -2.71 -1.54
C GLN A 106 -0.82 -2.25 -2.01
N GLU A 107 -1.80 -3.14 -1.91
CA GLU A 107 -3.10 -2.95 -2.56
C GLU A 107 -3.99 -2.00 -1.78
N ILE A 108 -4.37 -2.37 -0.58
CA ILE A 108 -5.31 -1.59 0.22
C ILE A 108 -4.95 -1.63 1.70
N SER A 109 -5.27 -0.57 2.42
CA SER A 109 -5.17 -0.53 3.87
C SER A 109 -6.29 0.31 4.46
N ASN A 110 -7.09 -0.29 5.32
CA ASN A 110 -8.20 0.35 5.99
C ASN A 110 -8.02 0.36 7.51
N VAL A 111 -8.40 1.47 8.14
CA VAL A 111 -8.41 1.62 9.60
C VAL A 111 -9.75 2.21 10.00
N HIS A 112 -10.43 1.52 10.90
CA HIS A 112 -11.70 1.96 11.45
C HIS A 112 -11.62 3.42 11.93
N PRO A 113 -12.58 4.30 11.61
CA PRO A 113 -12.52 5.73 11.93
C PRO A 113 -12.20 6.01 13.42
N ASN A 114 -12.79 5.25 14.33
CA ASN A 114 -12.57 5.39 15.78
C ASN A 114 -11.17 4.93 16.25
N CYS A 115 -10.41 4.24 15.38
CA CYS A 115 -9.06 3.77 15.68
C CYS A 115 -7.97 4.57 14.95
N ARG A 116 -8.33 5.62 14.21
CA ARG A 116 -7.39 6.53 13.56
C ARG A 116 -6.54 7.27 14.62
N GLY A 117 -5.37 7.76 14.23
CA GLY A 117 -4.46 8.45 15.14
C GLY A 117 -3.60 7.54 16.03
N ASN A 118 -3.84 6.22 16.02
CA ASN A 118 -3.09 5.24 16.82
C ASN A 118 -1.84 4.69 16.12
N GLY A 119 -1.52 5.15 14.90
CA GLY A 119 -0.37 4.65 14.13
C GLY A 119 -0.58 3.28 13.48
N MET A 120 -1.83 2.82 13.36
CA MET A 120 -2.18 1.49 12.82
C MET A 120 -1.63 1.25 11.43
N GLN A 121 -1.68 2.26 10.54
CA GLN A 121 -1.12 2.16 9.19
C GLN A 121 0.36 1.76 9.20
N LYS A 122 1.16 2.43 10.03
CA LYS A 122 2.60 2.14 10.17
C LYS A 122 2.85 0.77 10.79
N ILE A 123 2.06 0.39 11.80
CA ILE A 123 2.19 -0.93 12.46
C ILE A 123 1.90 -2.03 11.43
N LEU A 124 0.76 -1.95 10.74
CA LEU A 124 0.40 -2.94 9.73
C LEU A 124 1.38 -2.98 8.55
N ALA A 125 1.91 -1.82 8.14
CA ALA A 125 2.93 -1.77 7.09
C ALA A 125 4.19 -2.55 7.47
N ASN A 126 4.70 -2.34 8.70
CA ASN A 126 5.87 -3.06 9.18
C ASN A 126 5.59 -4.57 9.30
N VAL A 127 4.48 -4.94 9.96
CA VAL A 127 4.14 -6.35 10.20
C VAL A 127 3.97 -7.12 8.90
N ILE A 128 3.25 -6.59 7.91
CA ILE A 128 3.03 -7.31 6.64
C ILE A 128 4.33 -7.44 5.83
N MET A 129 5.19 -6.42 5.87
CA MET A 129 6.48 -6.48 5.19
C MET A 129 7.46 -7.44 5.88
N ASP A 130 7.43 -7.51 7.22
CA ASP A 130 8.21 -8.51 7.99
C ASP A 130 7.73 -9.93 7.67
N GLU A 131 6.41 -10.16 7.55
CA GLU A 131 5.88 -11.47 7.13
C GLU A 131 6.29 -11.82 5.69
N LEU A 132 6.20 -10.86 4.77
CA LEU A 132 6.64 -11.06 3.39
C LEU A 132 8.11 -11.47 3.29
N GLN A 133 8.98 -10.93 4.15
CA GLN A 133 10.41 -11.26 4.16
C GLN A 133 10.71 -12.66 4.69
N LYS A 134 9.86 -13.21 5.58
CA LYS A 134 10.03 -14.58 6.13
C LYS A 134 9.84 -15.68 5.07
N GLU A 135 9.06 -15.41 4.05
CA GLU A 135 8.76 -16.37 2.98
C GLU A 135 9.83 -16.28 1.92
N ASP A 136 11.08 -16.37 2.12
CA ASP A 136 12.16 -16.37 1.09
C ASP A 136 11.68 -15.75 -0.25
N SER A 137 11.17 -14.52 -0.13
CA SER A 137 10.20 -13.96 -1.05
C SER A 137 10.80 -13.84 -2.45
N LYS A 138 10.07 -14.35 -3.43
CA LYS A 138 10.41 -14.23 -4.85
C LYS A 138 10.27 -12.79 -5.40
N TYR A 139 9.82 -11.84 -4.55
CA TYR A 139 9.58 -10.46 -4.95
C TYR A 139 10.79 -9.58 -4.66
N ASP A 140 11.12 -8.74 -5.62
CA ASP A 140 12.18 -7.74 -5.51
C ASP A 140 11.66 -6.32 -5.43
N TYR A 141 10.42 -6.11 -5.82
CA TYR A 141 9.82 -4.79 -5.88
C TYR A 141 8.45 -4.80 -5.20
N VAL A 142 8.20 -3.75 -4.42
CA VAL A 142 6.86 -3.41 -3.93
C VAL A 142 6.40 -2.16 -4.64
N CYS A 143 5.23 -2.23 -5.29
CA CYS A 143 4.62 -1.08 -5.96
C CYS A 143 3.27 -0.75 -5.33
N CYS A 144 2.82 0.48 -5.50
CA CYS A 144 1.45 0.89 -5.25
C CYS A 144 1.13 2.19 -5.98
N THR A 145 -0.15 2.55 -6.05
CA THR A 145 -0.58 3.86 -6.52
C THR A 145 -1.12 4.72 -5.39
N VAL A 146 -0.93 6.03 -5.50
CA VAL A 146 -1.51 7.01 -4.58
C VAL A 146 -2.08 8.18 -5.37
N ALA A 147 -3.32 8.58 -5.04
CA ALA A 147 -3.91 9.79 -5.62
C ALA A 147 -3.10 11.03 -5.23
N PRO A 148 -2.84 11.97 -6.15
CA PRO A 148 -2.28 13.27 -5.82
C PRO A 148 -3.11 13.94 -4.71
N PHE A 149 -2.45 14.67 -3.83
CA PHE A 149 -3.06 15.35 -2.67
C PHE A 149 -3.66 14.43 -1.58
N ASN A 150 -3.56 13.10 -1.71
CA ASN A 150 -3.83 12.20 -0.59
C ASN A 150 -2.62 12.22 0.36
N ILE A 151 -2.45 13.36 1.05
CA ILE A 151 -1.29 13.65 1.90
C ILE A 151 -1.01 12.54 2.95
N PRO A 152 -2.02 12.00 3.66
CA PRO A 152 -1.77 10.92 4.60
C PRO A 152 -1.14 9.68 3.95
N SER A 153 -1.63 9.28 2.77
CA SER A 153 -1.09 8.12 2.03
C SER A 153 0.31 8.41 1.48
N LEU A 154 0.56 9.61 0.94
CA LEU A 154 1.89 10.00 0.46
C LEU A 154 2.91 9.91 1.60
N LYS A 155 2.60 10.51 2.77
CA LYS A 155 3.48 10.43 3.96
C LYS A 155 3.71 9.00 4.44
N ASP A 156 2.68 8.13 4.38
CA ASP A 156 2.83 6.71 4.73
C ASP A 156 3.82 6.01 3.81
N LYS A 157 3.77 6.26 2.49
CA LYS A 157 4.67 5.64 1.52
C LYS A 157 6.11 6.13 1.66
N PHE A 158 6.32 7.44 1.76
CA PHE A 158 7.66 7.98 2.01
C PHE A 158 8.25 7.47 3.34
N ALA A 159 7.44 7.38 4.41
CA ALA A 159 7.90 6.83 5.69
C ALA A 159 8.29 5.36 5.63
N GLN A 160 7.83 4.61 4.62
CA GLN A 160 8.23 3.24 4.35
C GLN A 160 9.47 3.16 3.44
N GLY A 161 10.03 4.30 3.02
CA GLY A 161 11.16 4.37 2.09
C GLY A 161 10.78 3.96 0.66
N MET A 162 9.53 4.24 0.27
CA MET A 162 9.09 4.14 -1.13
C MET A 162 9.37 5.46 -1.84
N GLU A 163 9.56 5.38 -3.17
CA GLU A 163 9.83 6.52 -4.04
C GLU A 163 8.78 6.61 -5.14
N ILE A 164 8.45 7.83 -5.57
CA ILE A 164 7.61 8.04 -6.76
C ILE A 164 8.48 7.78 -7.99
N ALA A 165 8.05 6.84 -8.82
CA ALA A 165 8.71 6.49 -10.07
C ALA A 165 7.97 6.99 -11.32
N ALA A 166 6.65 7.18 -11.24
CA ALA A 166 5.85 7.72 -12.33
C ALA A 166 4.63 8.49 -11.81
N LEU A 167 4.08 9.34 -12.68
CA LEU A 167 2.80 10.02 -12.48
C LEU A 167 1.97 9.81 -13.74
N LYS A 168 0.98 8.94 -13.68
CA LYS A 168 0.20 8.47 -14.83
C LYS A 168 -1.30 8.43 -14.55
N GLU A 169 -2.10 8.44 -15.60
CA GLU A 169 -3.52 8.11 -15.51
C GLU A 169 -3.70 6.61 -15.35
N LYS A 170 -4.48 6.20 -14.36
CA LYS A 170 -4.86 4.83 -14.04
C LYS A 170 -6.36 4.77 -13.73
N TYR A 171 -6.91 3.58 -13.71
CA TYR A 171 -8.31 3.35 -13.27
C TYR A 171 -9.34 4.22 -14.02
N GLY A 172 -9.23 4.28 -15.34
CA GLY A 172 -10.18 5.03 -16.16
C GLY A 172 -9.95 6.54 -16.18
N GLY A 173 -8.69 7.00 -16.12
CA GLY A 173 -8.32 8.42 -16.28
C GLY A 173 -8.04 9.17 -14.96
N SER A 174 -7.93 8.44 -13.86
CA SER A 174 -7.54 9.05 -12.58
C SER A 174 -6.02 9.19 -12.48
N LEU A 175 -5.53 10.42 -12.29
CA LEU A 175 -4.10 10.66 -12.10
C LEU A 175 -3.60 10.01 -10.81
N ARG A 176 -2.51 9.24 -10.88
CA ARG A 176 -1.90 8.51 -9.76
C ARG A 176 -0.38 8.60 -9.79
N TYR A 177 0.22 8.82 -8.62
CA TYR A 177 1.62 8.50 -8.43
C TYR A 177 1.80 6.99 -8.38
N VAL A 178 2.78 6.47 -9.11
CA VAL A 178 3.25 5.09 -8.99
C VAL A 178 4.46 5.09 -8.07
N PHE A 179 4.32 4.48 -6.92
CA PHE A 179 5.38 4.29 -5.94
C PHE A 179 6.06 2.95 -6.13
N VAL A 180 7.35 2.93 -5.87
CA VAL A 180 8.17 1.71 -5.86
C VAL A 180 9.10 1.69 -4.66
N LYS A 181 9.38 0.48 -4.18
CA LYS A 181 10.50 0.19 -3.26
C LYS A 181 11.16 -1.08 -3.72
N LYS A 182 12.49 -1.03 -3.87
CA LYS A 182 13.31 -2.22 -4.08
C LYS A 182 13.51 -2.93 -2.74
N LEU A 183 13.23 -4.24 -2.69
CA LEU A 183 13.31 -5.05 -1.46
C LEU A 183 14.70 -5.64 -1.25
N ARG A 184 15.46 -5.85 -2.33
CA ARG A 184 16.80 -6.47 -2.33
C ARG A 184 17.80 -5.56 -3.02
N GLY A 185 19.05 -5.59 -2.57
CA GLY A 185 20.16 -4.79 -3.09
C GLY A 185 20.53 -3.63 -2.19
N ASP A 186 21.58 -2.93 -2.53
CA ASP A 186 22.11 -1.82 -1.76
C ASP A 186 21.11 -0.64 -1.74
N LYS A 187 20.93 -0.08 -0.55
CA LYS A 187 20.02 1.06 -0.31
C LYS A 187 20.68 2.42 -0.58
N GLU A 188 21.85 2.45 -1.15
CA GLU A 188 22.55 3.71 -1.40
C GLU A 188 22.00 4.38 -2.66
N ASN A 189 20.91 5.12 -2.48
CA ASN A 189 20.57 6.18 -3.42
C ASN A 189 21.34 7.43 -3.01
N ASP A 190 22.59 7.56 -3.44
CA ASP A 190 23.30 8.84 -3.39
C ASP A 190 22.68 9.77 -4.46
N TRP A 191 21.62 10.45 -4.06
CA TRP A 191 21.00 11.46 -4.92
C TRP A 191 22.00 12.59 -5.18
N THR A 192 22.38 12.80 -6.44
CA THR A 192 23.40 13.77 -6.84
C THR A 192 22.81 15.09 -7.34
N ASP A 193 21.57 15.06 -7.82
CA ASP A 193 20.85 16.25 -8.29
C ASP A 193 19.46 16.29 -7.65
N VAL A 194 19.28 17.18 -6.68
CA VAL A 194 18.04 17.31 -5.92
C VAL A 194 17.32 18.57 -6.35
N GLN A 195 16.08 18.41 -6.79
CA GLN A 195 15.20 19.50 -7.23
C GLN A 195 13.90 19.49 -6.43
N SER A 196 13.32 20.67 -6.23
CA SER A 196 12.00 20.82 -5.64
C SER A 196 11.00 21.28 -6.68
N ILE A 197 9.85 20.62 -6.75
CA ILE A 197 8.78 20.96 -7.67
C ILE A 197 7.45 21.07 -6.93
N LEU A 198 6.57 21.95 -7.38
CA LEU A 198 5.27 22.13 -6.75
C LEU A 198 4.37 20.90 -6.95
N MET A 199 3.59 20.54 -5.94
CA MET A 199 2.66 19.41 -6.02
C MET A 199 1.57 19.58 -7.09
N ASN A 200 1.21 20.81 -7.43
CA ASN A 200 0.20 21.09 -8.46
C ASN A 200 0.80 21.23 -9.88
N ASP A 201 2.10 21.12 -10.03
CA ASP A 201 2.76 21.09 -11.34
C ASP A 201 2.91 19.63 -11.84
N ALA A 202 1.79 19.04 -12.23
CA ALA A 202 1.77 17.65 -12.70
C ALA A 202 2.64 17.44 -13.95
N SER A 203 2.62 18.39 -14.90
CA SER A 203 3.40 18.30 -16.15
C SER A 203 4.90 18.35 -15.89
N GLY A 204 5.36 19.25 -15.02
CA GLY A 204 6.76 19.33 -14.61
C GLY A 204 7.22 18.07 -13.87
N GLN A 205 6.38 17.53 -12.97
CA GLN A 205 6.67 16.26 -12.30
C GLN A 205 6.78 15.10 -13.28
N GLN A 206 5.87 14.98 -14.25
CA GLN A 206 5.92 13.96 -15.30
C GLN A 206 7.19 14.07 -16.14
N ALA A 207 7.61 15.29 -16.51
CA ALA A 207 8.84 15.51 -17.23
C ALA A 207 10.08 15.03 -16.46
N LEU A 208 10.25 15.45 -15.20
CA LEU A 208 11.36 15.00 -14.35
C LEU A 208 11.36 13.48 -14.15
N LEU A 209 10.21 12.88 -13.86
CA LEU A 209 10.11 11.43 -13.67
C LEU A 209 10.47 10.67 -14.96
N SER A 210 10.14 11.19 -16.15
CA SER A 210 10.51 10.60 -17.44
C SER A 210 12.02 10.70 -17.75
N GLU A 211 12.71 11.67 -17.16
CA GLU A 211 14.17 11.85 -17.23
C GLU A 211 14.92 10.96 -16.21
N GLY A 212 14.19 10.19 -15.41
CA GLY A 212 14.77 9.26 -14.44
C GLY A 212 14.85 9.79 -13.01
N TYR A 213 14.37 11.00 -12.74
CA TYR A 213 14.23 11.47 -11.36
C TYR A 213 13.27 10.60 -10.56
N ARG A 214 13.37 10.69 -9.23
CA ARG A 214 12.49 10.00 -8.28
C ARG A 214 11.99 10.99 -7.23
N GLY A 215 10.70 10.92 -6.90
CA GLY A 215 10.19 11.66 -5.76
C GLY A 215 10.42 10.87 -4.48
N TYR A 216 11.18 11.40 -3.52
CA TYR A 216 11.56 10.69 -2.31
C TYR A 216 11.04 11.33 -1.02
N GLU A 217 10.55 12.56 -1.07
CA GLU A 217 9.93 13.26 0.06
C GLU A 217 8.96 14.37 -0.41
N MET A 218 8.21 14.97 0.54
CA MET A 218 7.29 16.06 0.32
C MET A 218 7.27 17.03 1.51
#